data_235e1870ef0be4713b7e01ff9680fae8
#
_entry.id   235e1870ef0be4713b7e01ff9680fae8
#
_cell.length_a   1.000
_cell.length_b   1.000
_cell.length_c   1.000
_cell.angle_alpha   90.00
_cell.angle_beta   90.00
_cell.angle_gamma   90.00
#
_symmetry.space_group_name_H-M   'P 1'
#
loop_
_entity.id
_entity.type
_entity.pdbx_description
1 polymer ?
#
loop_
_entity_poly.entity_id
_entity_poly.type
_entity_poly.pdbx_seq_one_letter_code
_entity_poly.pdbx_strand_id
1 'polypeptide(L)'
;MTDTSPEQRVHDLLVIGGGPAGAATAYWAATAGLDTVMIERKTFPRDKTCGDGLPPRAVHQLDEMGLGAILEGYHRFDGLRAIAHGRTMEMAWPDHPVYPSYGYVVRRCDLDAFVADHAVGAGATLLQGTEGLRPLDPPSGSPKGAIGGAVVLDKASGNEHEIRARHVVIADGANSRFGRVLGTTRDRTYPMGMAIRGYFESPLHDDPWIESSLD
;
A
#
# COMPACT_ATOMS: atom_id res chain seq x y z
N MET A 1 -10.62 -42.33 20.39
CA MET A 1 -10.35 -40.93 20.70
C MET A 1 -9.91 -40.28 19.41
N THR A 2 -10.85 -39.69 18.71
CA THR A 2 -10.55 -38.92 17.47
C THR A 2 -10.02 -37.57 17.91
N ASP A 3 -8.73 -37.34 17.69
CA ASP A 3 -8.07 -36.05 17.83
C ASP A 3 -8.64 -35.10 16.74
N THR A 4 -9.67 -34.35 17.11
CA THR A 4 -10.18 -33.25 16.30
C THR A 4 -9.42 -32.00 16.68
N SER A 5 -8.17 -31.89 16.23
CA SER A 5 -7.51 -30.62 16.12
C SER A 5 -8.40 -29.74 15.23
N PRO A 6 -8.82 -28.53 15.66
CA PRO A 6 -9.58 -27.65 14.78
C PRO A 6 -8.77 -27.44 13.52
N GLU A 7 -9.32 -27.85 12.36
CA GLU A 7 -8.70 -27.59 11.06
C GLU A 7 -8.34 -26.12 10.99
N GLN A 8 -7.05 -25.84 10.90
CA GLN A 8 -6.54 -24.48 10.88
C GLN A 8 -7.07 -23.82 9.60
N ARG A 9 -7.91 -22.79 9.75
CA ARG A 9 -8.55 -22.10 8.61
C ARG A 9 -7.50 -21.70 7.59
N VAL A 10 -7.73 -22.04 6.31
CA VAL A 10 -6.89 -21.63 5.18
C VAL A 10 -7.63 -20.55 4.40
N HIS A 11 -7.08 -19.34 4.42
CA HIS A 11 -7.62 -18.21 3.66
C HIS A 11 -7.30 -18.33 2.16
N ASP A 12 -8.07 -17.66 1.30
CA ASP A 12 -7.75 -17.61 -0.12
C ASP A 12 -6.53 -16.71 -0.38
N LEU A 13 -6.45 -15.57 0.34
CA LEU A 13 -5.39 -14.59 0.18
C LEU A 13 -4.91 -14.03 1.51
N LEU A 14 -3.59 -14.03 1.70
CA LEU A 14 -2.91 -13.25 2.72
C LEU A 14 -2.15 -12.09 2.06
N VAL A 15 -2.43 -10.86 2.48
CA VAL A 15 -1.72 -9.65 2.05
C VAL A 15 -0.82 -9.16 3.17
N ILE A 16 0.49 -9.10 2.93
CA ILE A 16 1.49 -8.63 3.89
C ILE A 16 1.82 -7.17 3.60
N GLY A 17 1.33 -6.28 4.44
CA GLY A 17 1.45 -4.82 4.35
C GLY A 17 0.17 -4.13 3.92
N GLY A 18 -0.34 -3.21 4.76
CA GLY A 18 -1.55 -2.43 4.56
C GLY A 18 -1.31 -1.05 3.93
N GLY A 19 -0.23 -0.86 3.16
CA GLY A 19 -0.02 0.34 2.35
C GLY A 19 -0.94 0.35 1.11
N PRO A 20 -0.88 1.40 0.25
CA PRO A 20 -1.78 1.53 -0.89
C PRO A 20 -1.84 0.29 -1.79
N ALA A 21 -0.70 -0.35 -2.05
CA ALA A 21 -0.66 -1.57 -2.87
C ALA A 21 -1.37 -2.75 -2.19
N GLY A 22 -1.13 -2.96 -0.89
CA GLY A 22 -1.76 -4.05 -0.16
C GLY A 22 -3.24 -3.83 0.08
N ALA A 23 -3.63 -2.61 0.46
CA ALA A 23 -5.03 -2.27 0.68
C ALA A 23 -5.86 -2.34 -0.61
N ALA A 24 -5.31 -1.85 -1.74
CA ALA A 24 -5.97 -2.02 -3.04
C ALA A 24 -6.09 -3.50 -3.45
N THR A 25 -5.03 -4.30 -3.21
CA THR A 25 -5.08 -5.75 -3.44
C THR A 25 -6.18 -6.41 -2.60
N ALA A 26 -6.24 -6.07 -1.31
CA ALA A 26 -7.24 -6.64 -0.40
C ALA A 26 -8.67 -6.22 -0.79
N TYR A 27 -8.86 -4.96 -1.22
CA TYR A 27 -10.14 -4.47 -1.71
C TYR A 27 -10.64 -5.28 -2.91
N TRP A 28 -9.83 -5.41 -3.96
CA TRP A 28 -10.23 -6.12 -5.17
C TRP A 28 -10.43 -7.62 -4.94
N ALA A 29 -9.61 -8.23 -4.09
CA ALA A 29 -9.77 -9.63 -3.72
C ALA A 29 -11.06 -9.88 -2.95
N ALA A 30 -11.36 -9.05 -1.94
CA ALA A 30 -12.59 -9.15 -1.17
C ALA A 30 -13.83 -8.88 -2.04
N THR A 31 -13.79 -7.87 -2.91
CA THR A 31 -14.86 -7.57 -3.87
C THR A 31 -15.10 -8.75 -4.82
N ALA A 32 -14.06 -9.51 -5.17
CA ALA A 32 -14.19 -10.74 -5.95
C ALA A 32 -14.68 -11.95 -5.13
N GLY A 33 -14.98 -11.77 -3.84
CA GLY A 33 -15.50 -12.82 -2.95
C GLY A 33 -14.44 -13.73 -2.34
N LEU A 34 -13.17 -13.37 -2.41
CA LEU A 34 -12.09 -14.15 -1.81
C LEU A 34 -12.00 -13.88 -0.30
N ASP A 35 -11.83 -14.95 0.48
CA ASP A 35 -11.52 -14.86 1.92
C ASP A 35 -10.12 -14.26 2.10
N THR A 36 -10.06 -12.95 2.36
CA THR A 36 -8.85 -12.14 2.32
C THR A 36 -8.48 -11.63 3.71
N VAL A 37 -7.24 -11.90 4.12
CA VAL A 37 -6.63 -11.31 5.32
C VAL A 37 -5.50 -10.38 4.91
N MET A 38 -5.52 -9.16 5.41
CA MET A 38 -4.46 -8.17 5.26
C MET A 38 -3.83 -7.89 6.63
N ILE A 39 -2.50 -7.95 6.71
CA ILE A 39 -1.77 -7.60 7.93
C ILE A 39 -1.00 -6.30 7.76
N GLU A 40 -0.98 -5.46 8.78
CA GLU A 40 -0.17 -4.23 8.84
C GLU A 40 0.58 -4.16 10.18
N ARG A 41 1.89 -3.98 10.14
CA ARG A 41 2.76 -3.95 11.33
C ARG A 41 2.56 -2.73 12.24
N LYS A 42 1.90 -1.69 11.75
CA LYS A 42 1.54 -0.49 12.51
C LYS A 42 0.03 -0.42 12.69
N THR A 43 -0.43 0.53 13.47
CA THR A 43 -1.85 0.87 13.63
C THR A 43 -2.16 2.12 12.82
N PHE A 44 -3.26 2.14 12.09
CA PHE A 44 -3.75 3.33 11.38
C PHE A 44 -4.42 4.32 12.33
N PRO A 45 -4.37 5.62 12.02
CA PRO A 45 -3.60 6.24 10.95
C PRO A 45 -2.10 6.21 11.26
N ARG A 46 -1.27 5.97 10.23
CA ARG A 46 0.17 5.86 10.41
C ARG A 46 0.93 6.71 9.40
N ASP A 47 2.05 7.24 9.83
CA ASP A 47 2.91 8.02 8.96
C ASP A 47 3.81 7.15 8.08
N LYS A 48 4.03 7.62 6.84
CA LYS A 48 4.94 7.03 5.86
C LYS A 48 5.54 8.15 5.00
N THR A 49 6.86 8.26 4.97
CA THR A 49 7.54 9.24 4.10
C THR A 49 7.17 9.04 2.64
N CYS A 50 6.60 10.08 2.04
CA CYS A 50 6.14 10.16 0.66
C CYS A 50 5.95 11.63 0.30
N GLY A 51 5.88 11.97 -0.99
CA GLY A 51 5.53 13.32 -1.46
C GLY A 51 4.03 13.62 -1.43
N ASP A 52 3.20 12.66 -1.02
CA ASP A 52 1.75 12.78 -0.85
C ASP A 52 0.96 13.15 -2.12
N GLY A 53 1.63 13.29 -3.26
CA GLY A 53 1.00 13.57 -4.55
C GLY A 53 0.40 12.34 -5.20
N LEU A 54 -0.86 12.43 -5.60
CA LEU A 54 -1.58 11.45 -6.39
C LEU A 54 -1.70 11.95 -7.84
N PRO A 55 -0.90 11.44 -8.79
CA PRO A 55 -1.01 11.83 -10.19
C PRO A 55 -2.31 11.29 -10.81
N PRO A 56 -2.70 11.75 -12.03
CA PRO A 56 -3.95 11.38 -12.70
C PRO A 56 -4.27 9.88 -12.70
N ARG A 57 -3.25 9.04 -12.93
CA ARG A 57 -3.44 7.58 -12.91
C ARG A 57 -3.81 7.04 -11.52
N ALA A 58 -3.27 7.61 -10.45
CA ALA A 58 -3.60 7.19 -9.10
C ALA A 58 -5.02 7.63 -8.72
N VAL A 59 -5.42 8.85 -9.14
CA VAL A 59 -6.80 9.35 -8.97
C VAL A 59 -7.79 8.42 -9.64
N HIS A 60 -7.57 8.06 -10.90
CA HIS A 60 -8.41 7.13 -11.63
C HIS A 60 -8.54 5.76 -10.93
N GLN A 61 -7.44 5.22 -10.38
CA GLN A 61 -7.51 3.95 -9.66
C GLN A 61 -8.35 4.04 -8.38
N LEU A 62 -8.31 5.17 -7.68
CA LEU A 62 -9.14 5.40 -6.50
C LEU A 62 -10.62 5.64 -6.90
N ASP A 63 -10.88 6.28 -8.03
CA ASP A 63 -12.22 6.41 -8.61
C ASP A 63 -12.83 5.03 -8.93
N GLU A 64 -12.08 4.16 -9.60
CA GLU A 64 -12.50 2.77 -9.91
C GLU A 64 -12.79 1.96 -8.64
N MET A 65 -12.13 2.29 -7.53
CA MET A 65 -12.42 1.71 -6.22
C MET A 65 -13.64 2.35 -5.52
N GLY A 66 -14.24 3.42 -6.08
CA GLY A 66 -15.35 4.15 -5.45
C GLY A 66 -14.91 5.18 -4.40
N LEU A 67 -13.64 5.58 -4.40
CA LEU A 67 -13.06 6.53 -3.44
C LEU A 67 -12.93 7.97 -3.97
N GLY A 68 -13.40 8.24 -5.19
CA GLY A 68 -13.26 9.55 -5.83
C GLY A 68 -13.84 10.71 -5.03
N ALA A 69 -15.06 10.55 -4.48
CA ALA A 69 -15.71 11.58 -3.67
C ALA A 69 -14.91 12.00 -2.42
N ILE A 70 -14.09 11.09 -1.86
CA ILE A 70 -13.24 11.41 -0.71
C ILE A 70 -12.12 12.37 -1.13
N LEU A 71 -11.62 12.26 -2.36
CA LEU A 71 -10.52 13.08 -2.88
C LEU A 71 -10.91 14.54 -3.06
N GLU A 72 -12.20 14.85 -3.28
CA GLU A 72 -12.69 16.22 -3.45
C GLU A 72 -12.45 17.10 -2.21
N GLY A 73 -12.24 16.50 -1.04
CA GLY A 73 -11.87 17.21 0.18
C GLY A 73 -10.40 17.56 0.31
N TYR A 74 -9.55 17.18 -0.66
CA TYR A 74 -8.11 17.41 -0.62
C TYR A 74 -7.68 18.43 -1.68
N HIS A 75 -6.44 18.94 -1.51
CA HIS A 75 -5.90 19.92 -2.45
C HIS A 75 -5.70 19.30 -3.84
N ARG A 76 -6.36 19.89 -4.85
CA ARG A 76 -6.21 19.52 -6.25
C ARG A 76 -5.03 20.27 -6.87
N PHE A 77 -4.30 19.60 -7.77
CA PHE A 77 -3.28 20.22 -8.60
C PHE A 77 -3.43 19.83 -10.07
N ASP A 78 -3.09 20.75 -10.96
CA ASP A 78 -3.36 20.63 -12.39
C ASP A 78 -2.09 20.25 -13.20
N GLY A 79 -0.93 20.21 -12.55
CA GLY A 79 0.31 19.84 -13.23
C GLY A 79 1.56 19.97 -12.37
N LEU A 80 2.70 19.99 -13.04
CA LEU A 80 4.01 20.07 -12.42
C LEU A 80 4.68 21.42 -12.76
N ARG A 81 5.33 22.03 -11.78
CA ARG A 81 6.23 23.18 -11.96
C ARG A 81 7.66 22.71 -11.69
N ALA A 82 8.52 22.81 -12.70
CA ALA A 82 9.95 22.55 -12.56
C ALA A 82 10.72 23.87 -12.51
N ILE A 83 11.61 24.01 -11.54
CA ILE A 83 12.49 25.17 -11.39
C ILE A 83 13.92 24.67 -11.47
N ALA A 84 14.71 25.24 -12.39
CA ALA A 84 16.13 24.93 -12.56
C ALA A 84 16.88 26.12 -13.15
N HIS A 85 18.05 26.45 -12.61
CA HIS A 85 18.93 27.51 -13.12
C HIS A 85 18.21 28.85 -13.35
N GLY A 86 17.33 29.24 -12.42
CA GLY A 86 16.55 30.48 -12.50
C GLY A 86 15.45 30.48 -13.58
N ARG A 87 15.14 29.35 -14.15
CA ARG A 87 14.04 29.17 -15.11
C ARG A 87 12.92 28.35 -14.49
N THR A 88 11.69 28.71 -14.81
CA THR A 88 10.48 28.00 -14.39
C THR A 88 9.76 27.47 -15.61
N MET A 89 9.32 26.22 -15.54
CA MET A 89 8.50 25.57 -16.56
C MET A 89 7.28 24.93 -15.88
N GLU A 90 6.09 25.30 -16.33
CA GLU A 90 4.82 24.72 -15.90
C GLU A 90 4.32 23.77 -16.97
N MET A 91 3.92 22.57 -16.55
CA MET A 91 3.47 21.49 -17.41
C MET A 91 2.13 20.97 -16.87
N ALA A 92 1.03 21.40 -17.50
CA ALA A 92 -0.27 20.85 -17.19
C ALA A 92 -0.35 19.36 -17.58
N TRP A 93 -1.15 18.61 -16.86
CA TRP A 93 -1.45 17.23 -17.26
C TRP A 93 -2.16 17.23 -18.62
N PRO A 94 -1.72 16.39 -19.57
CA PRO A 94 -2.36 16.32 -20.88
C PRO A 94 -3.76 15.71 -20.76
N ASP A 95 -4.64 16.08 -21.69
CA ASP A 95 -5.91 15.39 -21.86
C ASP A 95 -5.68 13.91 -22.20
N HIS A 96 -6.42 13.04 -21.53
CA HIS A 96 -6.33 11.60 -21.71
C HIS A 96 -7.73 10.98 -21.68
N PRO A 97 -8.05 10.00 -22.57
CA PRO A 97 -9.40 9.43 -22.65
C PRO A 97 -9.84 8.65 -21.39
N VAL A 98 -8.90 8.25 -20.53
CA VAL A 98 -9.18 7.43 -19.34
C VAL A 98 -8.83 8.16 -18.05
N TYR A 99 -7.73 8.93 -18.02
CA TYR A 99 -7.24 9.57 -16.81
C TYR A 99 -7.70 11.02 -16.72
N PRO A 100 -8.04 11.54 -15.54
CA PRO A 100 -8.31 12.97 -15.36
C PRO A 100 -7.06 13.80 -15.67
N SER A 101 -7.23 15.07 -16.00
CA SER A 101 -6.15 16.03 -16.22
C SER A 101 -5.76 16.79 -14.94
N TYR A 102 -5.87 16.12 -13.79
CA TYR A 102 -5.53 16.66 -12.47
C TYR A 102 -5.08 15.56 -11.53
N GLY A 103 -4.49 15.98 -10.43
CA GLY A 103 -4.12 15.13 -9.30
C GLY A 103 -4.59 15.71 -7.98
N TYR A 104 -4.30 15.01 -6.88
CA TYR A 104 -4.58 15.46 -5.52
C TYR A 104 -3.36 15.31 -4.61
N VAL A 105 -3.23 16.20 -3.64
CA VAL A 105 -2.26 16.05 -2.54
C VAL A 105 -2.98 15.46 -1.34
N VAL A 106 -2.66 14.22 -0.99
CA VAL A 106 -3.28 13.49 0.11
C VAL A 106 -2.21 12.94 1.02
N ARG A 107 -2.19 13.37 2.28
CA ARG A 107 -1.20 12.85 3.24
C ARG A 107 -1.31 11.34 3.37
N ARG A 108 -0.18 10.69 3.41
CA ARG A 108 -0.11 9.21 3.48
C ARG A 108 -0.78 8.63 4.73
N CYS A 109 -0.84 9.37 5.84
CA CYS A 109 -1.59 8.92 7.02
C CYS A 109 -3.08 8.79 6.70
N ASP A 110 -3.64 9.73 5.94
CA ASP A 110 -5.05 9.75 5.59
C ASP A 110 -5.33 8.74 4.46
N LEU A 111 -4.56 8.80 3.37
CA LEU A 111 -4.69 7.90 2.22
C LEU A 111 -4.64 6.42 2.64
N ASP A 112 -3.60 6.04 3.38
CA ASP A 112 -3.39 4.65 3.76
C ASP A 112 -4.52 4.15 4.67
N ALA A 113 -5.05 5.01 5.56
CA ALA A 113 -6.14 4.68 6.45
C ALA A 113 -7.45 4.46 5.68
N PHE A 114 -7.89 5.44 4.87
CA PHE A 114 -9.18 5.30 4.19
C PHE A 114 -9.18 4.20 3.12
N VAL A 115 -8.05 3.92 2.44
CA VAL A 115 -7.98 2.78 1.50
C VAL A 115 -8.03 1.44 2.24
N ALA A 116 -7.39 1.34 3.42
CA ALA A 116 -7.46 0.14 4.25
C ALA A 116 -8.87 -0.09 4.80
N ASP A 117 -9.53 0.97 5.29
CA ASP A 117 -10.91 0.90 5.79
C ASP A 117 -11.87 0.52 4.66
N HIS A 118 -11.64 1.02 3.46
CA HIS A 118 -12.43 0.65 2.28
C HIS A 118 -12.30 -0.83 1.94
N ALA A 119 -11.10 -1.40 2.03
CA ALA A 119 -10.88 -2.84 1.85
C ALA A 119 -11.62 -3.67 2.93
N VAL A 120 -11.64 -3.19 4.18
CA VAL A 120 -12.43 -3.81 5.26
C VAL A 120 -13.92 -3.72 4.95
N GLY A 121 -14.41 -2.57 4.48
CA GLY A 121 -15.79 -2.39 4.05
C GLY A 121 -16.21 -3.33 2.92
N ALA A 122 -15.28 -3.73 2.06
CA ALA A 122 -15.49 -4.73 1.00
C ALA A 122 -15.45 -6.19 1.50
N GLY A 123 -15.11 -6.43 2.77
CA GLY A 123 -15.08 -7.76 3.39
C GLY A 123 -13.70 -8.32 3.71
N ALA A 124 -12.61 -7.59 3.47
CA ALA A 124 -11.29 -8.01 3.90
C ALA A 124 -11.13 -7.94 5.43
N THR A 125 -10.44 -8.90 6.01
CA THR A 125 -10.03 -8.85 7.41
C THR A 125 -8.71 -8.09 7.54
N LEU A 126 -8.66 -7.03 8.37
CA LEU A 126 -7.43 -6.28 8.66
C LEU A 126 -6.92 -6.60 10.06
N LEU A 127 -5.69 -7.08 10.15
CA LEU A 127 -4.96 -7.29 11.41
C LEU A 127 -3.87 -6.23 11.54
N GLN A 128 -4.14 -5.20 12.34
CA GLN A 128 -3.19 -4.14 12.65
C GLN A 128 -2.23 -4.56 13.77
N GLY A 129 -1.05 -3.95 13.83
CA GLY A 129 -0.02 -4.33 14.80
C GLY A 129 0.61 -5.70 14.52
N THR A 130 0.34 -6.28 13.34
CA THR A 130 0.73 -7.65 12.97
C THR A 130 1.83 -7.61 11.90
N GLU A 131 2.97 -8.21 12.17
CA GLU A 131 4.14 -8.22 11.28
C GLU A 131 4.39 -9.62 10.73
N GLY A 132 4.51 -9.75 9.39
CA GLY A 132 4.94 -10.99 8.75
C GLY A 132 6.42 -11.25 8.99
N LEU A 133 6.75 -12.40 9.55
CA LEU A 133 8.13 -12.76 9.93
C LEU A 133 8.80 -13.64 8.89
N ARG A 134 8.17 -14.77 8.55
CA ARG A 134 8.70 -15.80 7.65
C ARG A 134 7.58 -16.58 6.96
N PRO A 135 7.86 -17.17 5.78
CA PRO A 135 6.89 -18.00 5.09
C PRO A 135 6.61 -19.30 5.88
N LEU A 136 5.42 -19.84 5.68
CA LEU A 136 5.06 -21.20 6.07
C LEU A 136 5.33 -22.15 4.92
N ASP A 137 5.70 -23.37 5.26
CA ASP A 137 5.82 -24.45 4.29
C ASP A 137 4.45 -24.73 3.63
N PRO A 138 4.45 -24.94 2.32
CA PRO A 138 3.23 -25.24 1.60
C PRO A 138 2.75 -26.67 1.91
N PRO A 139 1.48 -26.99 1.60
CA PRO A 139 1.00 -28.37 1.68
C PRO A 139 1.85 -29.34 0.84
N SER A 140 1.89 -30.60 1.26
CA SER A 140 2.58 -31.66 0.51
C SER A 140 2.09 -31.74 -0.94
N GLY A 141 3.03 -31.87 -1.88
CA GLY A 141 2.71 -31.91 -3.31
C GLY A 141 2.62 -30.55 -4.00
N SER A 142 2.85 -29.44 -3.30
CA SER A 142 2.88 -28.12 -3.88
C SER A 142 4.08 -27.92 -4.83
N PRO A 143 4.00 -27.01 -5.80
CA PRO A 143 5.13 -26.68 -6.68
C PRO A 143 6.36 -26.21 -5.89
N LYS A 144 7.56 -26.45 -6.47
CA LYS A 144 8.82 -25.98 -5.86
C LYS A 144 8.80 -24.45 -5.68
N GLY A 145 9.10 -23.98 -4.48
CA GLY A 145 9.11 -22.56 -4.12
C GLY A 145 7.77 -21.98 -3.74
N ALA A 146 6.71 -22.80 -3.69
CA ALA A 146 5.44 -22.37 -3.11
C ALA A 146 5.57 -22.09 -1.60
N ILE A 147 4.68 -21.26 -1.06
CA ILE A 147 4.55 -20.98 0.37
C ILE A 147 3.10 -21.19 0.80
N GLY A 148 2.88 -21.65 2.03
CA GLY A 148 1.56 -21.99 2.56
C GLY A 148 0.92 -20.89 3.43
N GLY A 149 1.49 -19.69 3.44
CA GLY A 149 1.08 -18.60 4.31
C GLY A 149 2.26 -17.92 4.98
N ALA A 150 2.05 -17.37 6.18
CA ALA A 150 3.10 -16.72 6.95
C ALA A 150 2.99 -17.00 8.44
N VAL A 151 4.14 -17.07 9.11
CA VAL A 151 4.24 -16.87 10.55
C VAL A 151 4.24 -15.37 10.79
N VAL A 152 3.38 -14.90 11.67
CA VAL A 152 3.20 -13.50 11.97
C VAL A 152 3.41 -13.23 13.46
N LEU A 153 3.83 -12.04 13.81
CA LEU A 153 3.98 -11.53 15.18
C LEU A 153 2.86 -10.54 15.48
N ASP A 154 2.04 -10.86 16.46
CA ASP A 154 1.18 -9.86 17.10
C ASP A 154 2.02 -9.03 18.07
N LYS A 155 2.20 -7.74 17.74
CA LYS A 155 3.05 -6.84 18.55
C LYS A 155 2.45 -6.45 19.90
N ALA A 156 1.14 -6.57 20.05
CA ALA A 156 0.48 -6.24 21.31
C ALA A 156 0.72 -7.33 22.36
N SER A 157 0.61 -8.59 21.96
CA SER A 157 0.83 -9.73 22.84
C SER A 157 2.26 -10.25 22.86
N GLY A 158 3.05 -9.95 21.80
CA GLY A 158 4.37 -10.53 21.58
C GLY A 158 4.35 -11.99 21.10
N ASN A 159 3.18 -12.53 20.77
CA ASN A 159 3.02 -13.92 20.36
C ASN A 159 3.15 -14.09 18.84
N GLU A 160 3.81 -15.18 18.44
CA GLU A 160 3.79 -15.64 17.06
C GLU A 160 2.61 -16.59 16.83
N HIS A 161 1.99 -16.49 15.65
CA HIS A 161 0.98 -17.45 15.20
C HIS A 161 1.07 -17.63 13.68
N GLU A 162 0.40 -18.65 13.17
CA GLU A 162 0.38 -18.96 11.74
C GLU A 162 -0.89 -18.43 11.09
N ILE A 163 -0.76 -17.81 9.91
CA ILE A 163 -1.87 -17.50 9.00
C ILE A 163 -1.62 -18.29 7.73
N ARG A 164 -2.47 -19.29 7.48
CA ARG A 164 -2.41 -20.14 6.29
C ARG A 164 -3.23 -19.52 5.16
N ALA A 165 -2.67 -19.53 3.96
CA ALA A 165 -3.36 -19.00 2.78
C ALA A 165 -2.91 -19.74 1.52
N ARG A 166 -3.82 -19.79 0.52
CA ARG A 166 -3.53 -20.36 -0.80
C ARG A 166 -2.60 -19.49 -1.61
N HIS A 167 -2.74 -18.14 -1.44
CA HIS A 167 -1.92 -17.14 -2.11
C HIS A 167 -1.41 -16.13 -1.09
N VAL A 168 -0.19 -15.62 -1.31
CA VAL A 168 0.40 -14.57 -0.47
C VAL A 168 0.87 -13.43 -1.37
N VAL A 169 0.38 -12.22 -1.11
CA VAL A 169 0.87 -11.00 -1.74
C VAL A 169 1.74 -10.23 -0.78
N ILE A 170 2.97 -9.94 -1.18
CA ILE A 170 3.94 -9.19 -0.39
C ILE A 170 3.90 -7.73 -0.84
N ALA A 171 3.35 -6.87 0.01
CA ALA A 171 3.16 -5.44 -0.21
C ALA A 171 3.73 -4.58 0.93
N ASP A 172 4.75 -5.08 1.64
CA ASP A 172 5.36 -4.46 2.82
C ASP A 172 6.37 -3.33 2.51
N GLY A 173 6.40 -2.89 1.24
CA GLY A 173 7.07 -1.68 0.76
C GLY A 173 8.51 -1.89 0.31
N ALA A 174 9.18 -0.79 -0.06
CA ALA A 174 10.52 -0.79 -0.68
C ALA A 174 11.61 -1.47 0.17
N ASN A 175 11.44 -1.47 1.50
CA ASN A 175 12.34 -2.14 2.43
C ASN A 175 11.76 -3.48 2.92
N SER A 176 11.06 -4.21 2.06
CA SER A 176 10.41 -5.47 2.38
C SER A 176 11.30 -6.37 3.22
N ARG A 177 10.81 -6.71 4.42
CA ARG A 177 11.49 -7.67 5.29
C ARG A 177 11.12 -9.10 4.92
N PHE A 178 9.84 -9.32 4.65
CA PHE A 178 9.33 -10.62 4.27
C PHE A 178 9.88 -11.04 2.90
N GLY A 179 9.92 -10.14 1.92
CA GLY A 179 10.50 -10.40 0.61
C GLY A 179 11.97 -10.82 0.69
N ARG A 180 12.75 -10.24 1.60
CA ARG A 180 14.16 -10.64 1.82
C ARG A 180 14.30 -12.08 2.31
N VAL A 181 13.40 -12.56 3.15
CA VAL A 181 13.40 -13.97 3.60
C VAL A 181 13.16 -14.90 2.41
N LEU A 182 12.38 -14.47 1.43
CA LEU A 182 12.15 -15.20 0.17
C LEU A 182 13.25 -15.01 -0.89
N GLY A 183 14.33 -14.30 -0.56
CA GLY A 183 15.44 -14.08 -1.46
C GLY A 183 15.29 -12.88 -2.41
N THR A 184 14.21 -12.10 -2.32
CA THR A 184 14.12 -10.84 -3.05
C THR A 184 15.06 -9.82 -2.44
N THR A 185 16.14 -9.49 -3.16
CA THR A 185 17.10 -8.50 -2.73
C THR A 185 17.08 -7.30 -3.68
N ARG A 186 17.41 -6.15 -3.13
CA ARG A 186 17.62 -4.96 -3.94
C ARG A 186 18.87 -5.18 -4.81
N ASP A 187 18.73 -4.88 -6.09
CA ASP A 187 19.88 -4.80 -6.98
C ASP A 187 20.76 -3.60 -6.58
N ARG A 188 21.99 -3.88 -6.15
CA ARG A 188 22.94 -2.85 -5.69
C ARG A 188 23.61 -2.09 -6.83
N THR A 189 23.40 -2.47 -8.07
CA THR A 189 23.90 -1.76 -9.25
C THR A 189 23.12 -0.49 -9.54
N TYR A 190 21.88 -0.40 -9.05
CA TYR A 190 21.07 0.81 -9.17
C TYR A 190 21.29 1.77 -7.99
N PRO A 191 21.34 3.09 -8.26
CA PRO A 191 21.45 4.10 -7.21
C PRO A 191 20.25 4.05 -6.27
N MET A 192 20.48 4.44 -5.02
CA MET A 192 19.43 4.56 -4.02
C MET A 192 19.11 6.04 -3.76
N GLY A 193 17.86 6.42 -4.01
CA GLY A 193 17.33 7.69 -3.53
C GLY A 193 16.92 7.58 -2.06
N MET A 194 17.18 8.65 -1.31
CA MET A 194 16.63 8.85 0.04
C MET A 194 15.70 10.05 0.00
N ALA A 195 14.58 9.95 0.73
CA ALA A 195 13.62 11.03 0.84
C ALA A 195 13.43 11.44 2.30
N ILE A 196 13.41 12.74 2.53
CA ILE A 196 12.96 13.37 3.77
C ILE A 196 11.71 14.17 3.45
N ARG A 197 10.75 14.18 4.38
CA ARG A 197 9.54 14.97 4.27
C ARG A 197 9.35 15.83 5.51
N GLY A 198 8.91 17.07 5.30
CA GLY A 198 8.39 17.96 6.30
C GLY A 198 7.09 18.61 5.83
N TYR A 199 6.28 19.10 6.76
CA TYR A 199 5.11 19.92 6.45
C TYR A 199 5.35 21.32 6.97
N PHE A 200 4.97 22.30 6.15
CA PHE A 200 5.18 23.71 6.44
C PHE A 200 3.90 24.47 6.10
N GLU A 201 3.61 25.50 6.87
CA GLU A 201 2.59 26.49 6.48
C GLU A 201 3.17 27.37 5.39
N SER A 202 2.38 27.64 4.36
CA SER A 202 2.80 28.45 3.21
C SER A 202 1.63 29.27 2.68
N PRO A 203 1.85 30.52 2.27
CA PRO A 203 0.83 31.30 1.54
C PRO A 203 0.51 30.72 0.16
N LEU A 204 1.32 29.77 -0.33
CA LEU A 204 1.15 29.09 -1.61
C LEU A 204 0.42 27.75 -1.49
N HIS A 205 -0.28 27.49 -0.39
CA HIS A 205 -0.95 26.21 -0.17
C HIS A 205 -2.07 25.90 -1.19
N ASP A 206 -2.62 26.93 -1.84
CA ASP A 206 -3.64 26.82 -2.90
C ASP A 206 -3.05 26.82 -4.32
N ASP A 207 -1.71 26.81 -4.47
CA ASP A 207 -1.07 26.77 -5.77
C ASP A 207 -1.43 25.47 -6.52
N PRO A 208 -1.94 25.54 -7.76
CA PRO A 208 -2.37 24.36 -8.51
C PRO A 208 -1.21 23.52 -9.10
N TRP A 209 0.01 23.78 -8.71
CA TRP A 209 1.20 23.09 -9.22
C TRP A 209 1.96 22.34 -8.12
N ILE A 210 2.33 21.09 -8.40
CA ILE A 210 3.40 20.47 -7.62
C ILE A 210 4.74 20.98 -8.11
N GLU A 211 5.50 21.59 -7.23
CA GLU A 211 6.79 22.19 -7.54
C GLU A 211 7.94 21.23 -7.29
N SER A 212 8.89 21.18 -8.22
CA SER A 212 10.17 20.50 -8.11
C SER A 212 11.30 21.47 -8.36
N SER A 213 12.12 21.77 -7.36
CA SER A 213 13.40 22.47 -7.53
C SER A 213 14.49 21.45 -7.86
N LEU A 214 15.21 21.70 -8.95
CA LEU A 214 16.24 20.80 -9.49
C LEU A 214 17.65 21.40 -9.40
N ASP A 215 17.82 22.49 -8.65
CA ASP A 215 19.11 23.18 -8.38
C ASP A 215 19.89 22.51 -7.26
#